data_89f8d343b6206bd849321405d7edeae4
#
_entry.id   89f8d343b6206bd849321405d7edeae4
#
_cell.length_a   1.000
_cell.length_b   1.000
_cell.length_c   1.000
_cell.angle_alpha   90.00
_cell.angle_beta   90.00
_cell.angle_gamma   90.00
#
_symmetry.space_group_name_H-M   'P 1'
#
loop_
_entity.id
_entity.type
_entity.pdbx_description
1 polymer ?
#
loop_
_entity_poly.entity_id
_entity_poly.type
_entity_poly.pdbx_seq_one_letter_code
_entity_poly.pdbx_strand_id
1 'polypeptide(L)' 'MVFNTGAALLDAIVLAVISREKDGTYGYKITQDVRSVLEVSESTLYPVLRRLQKDECLEAKGNICLPIYAIKTC' A
#
# COMPACT_ATOMS: atom_id res chain seq x y z
N MET A 1 -1.12 17.88 19.99
CA MET A 1 -0.95 16.51 19.51
C MET A 1 0.09 16.46 18.41
N VAL A 2 1.02 15.57 18.55
CA VAL A 2 2.07 15.42 17.56
C VAL A 2 1.74 14.20 16.69
N PHE A 3 1.61 14.42 15.40
CA PHE A 3 1.49 13.32 14.47
C PHE A 3 2.85 12.99 13.91
N ASN A 4 3.19 11.73 13.95
CA ASN A 4 4.33 11.27 13.19
C ASN A 4 3.90 11.19 11.74
N THR A 5 4.07 12.29 11.04
CA THR A 5 3.48 12.46 9.71
C THR A 5 4.15 11.62 8.62
N GLY A 6 5.36 11.13 8.87
CA GLY A 6 6.07 10.36 7.85
C GLY A 6 5.39 9.05 7.52
N ALA A 7 5.59 8.06 8.39
CA ALA A 7 5.11 6.71 8.11
C ALA A 7 3.59 6.60 8.19
N ALA A 8 2.98 7.29 9.17
CA ALA A 8 1.53 7.18 9.36
C ALA A 8 0.75 7.75 8.17
N LEU A 9 1.21 8.88 7.63
CA LEU A 9 0.56 9.47 6.48
C LEU A 9 0.69 8.58 5.25
N LEU A 10 1.86 8.05 5.03
CA LEU A 10 2.10 7.17 3.89
C LEU A 10 1.25 5.90 3.99
N ASP A 11 1.18 5.30 5.17
CA ASP A 11 0.33 4.13 5.40
C ASP A 11 -1.12 4.43 5.05
N ALA A 12 -1.63 5.57 5.51
CA ALA A 12 -3.01 5.95 5.26
C ALA A 12 -3.29 6.14 3.77
N ILE A 13 -2.37 6.78 3.06
CA ILE A 13 -2.51 7.00 1.62
C ILE A 13 -2.47 5.67 0.87
N VAL A 14 -1.55 4.78 1.22
CA VAL A 14 -1.45 3.48 0.58
C VAL A 14 -2.73 2.67 0.79
N LEU A 15 -3.23 2.63 2.02
CA LEU A 15 -4.46 1.90 2.32
C LEU A 15 -5.65 2.50 1.57
N ALA A 16 -5.73 3.82 1.49
CA ALA A 16 -6.81 4.49 0.76
C ALA A 16 -6.76 4.14 -0.73
N VAL A 17 -5.58 4.14 -1.32
CA VAL A 17 -5.40 3.80 -2.73
C VAL A 17 -5.84 2.36 -3.00
N ILE A 18 -5.40 1.44 -2.15
CA ILE A 18 -5.73 0.02 -2.34
C ILE A 18 -7.22 -0.22 -2.12
N SER A 19 -7.84 0.49 -1.19
CA SER A 19 -9.25 0.30 -0.88
C SER A 19 -10.18 0.69 -2.03
N ARG A 20 -9.67 1.48 -2.98
CA ARG A 20 -10.45 1.86 -4.17
C ARG A 20 -10.61 0.70 -5.14
N GLU A 21 -9.73 -0.29 -5.05
CA GLU A 21 -9.73 -1.43 -5.95
C GLU A 21 -10.25 -2.65 -5.21
N LYS A 22 -11.51 -2.98 -5.42
CA LYS A 22 -12.16 -4.09 -4.71
C LYS A 22 -11.49 -5.43 -4.97
N ASP A 23 -11.00 -5.62 -6.18
CA ASP A 23 -10.38 -6.89 -6.58
C ASP A 23 -8.87 -6.89 -6.32
N GLY A 24 -8.34 -5.80 -5.77
CA GLY A 24 -6.93 -5.67 -5.52
C GLY A 24 -6.20 -4.91 -6.61
N THR A 25 -4.96 -4.58 -6.37
CA THR A 25 -4.16 -3.80 -7.31
C THR A 25 -2.70 -4.25 -7.23
N TYR A 26 -1.98 -4.04 -8.33
CA TYR A 26 -0.57 -4.39 -8.40
C TYR A 26 0.28 -3.34 -7.70
N GLY A 27 1.46 -3.78 -7.23
CA GLY A 27 2.39 -2.89 -6.55
C GLY A 27 2.78 -1.68 -7.39
N TYR A 28 3.05 -1.89 -8.68
CA TYR A 28 3.44 -0.79 -9.54
C TYR A 28 2.31 0.24 -9.69
N LYS A 29 1.08 -0.22 -9.72
CA LYS A 29 -0.06 0.67 -9.82
C LYS A 29 -0.28 1.45 -8.53
N ILE A 30 -0.08 0.79 -7.40
CA ILE A 30 -0.13 1.47 -6.10
C ILE A 30 0.89 2.60 -6.08
N THR A 31 2.11 2.32 -6.55
CA THR A 31 3.16 3.33 -6.60
C THR A 31 2.75 4.52 -7.46
N GLN A 32 2.19 4.26 -8.65
CA GLN A 32 1.73 5.32 -9.53
C GLN A 32 0.64 6.17 -8.87
N ASP A 33 -0.32 5.51 -8.25
CA ASP A 33 -1.45 6.22 -7.63
C ASP A 33 -0.99 7.03 -6.43
N VAL A 34 -0.08 6.50 -5.63
CA VAL A 34 0.45 7.23 -4.48
C VAL A 34 1.29 8.41 -4.96
N ARG A 35 2.08 8.24 -6.01
CA ARG A 35 2.92 9.31 -6.53
C ARG A 35 2.11 10.45 -7.12
N SER A 36 0.85 10.22 -7.48
CA SER A 36 -0.01 11.31 -7.94
C SER A 36 -0.39 12.25 -6.80
N VAL A 37 -0.24 11.81 -5.57
CA VAL A 37 -0.58 12.58 -4.38
C VAL A 37 0.66 13.01 -3.61
N LEU A 38 1.70 12.17 -3.63
CA LEU A 38 2.86 12.33 -2.77
C LEU A 38 4.09 11.82 -3.49
N GLU A 39 5.20 12.56 -3.42
CA GLU A 39 6.45 12.12 -4.05
C GLU A 39 7.11 11.04 -3.21
N VAL A 40 7.02 9.80 -3.68
CA VAL A 40 7.68 8.67 -3.05
C VAL A 40 8.23 7.75 -4.12
N SER A 41 9.28 7.02 -3.78
CA SER A 41 9.88 6.05 -4.68
C SER A 41 9.32 4.65 -4.36
N GLU A 42 9.51 3.73 -5.31
CA GLU A 42 9.15 2.35 -5.08
C GLU A 42 9.91 1.76 -3.90
N SER A 43 11.18 2.13 -3.76
CA SER A 43 11.99 1.62 -2.66
C SER A 43 11.47 2.07 -1.30
N THR A 44 10.71 3.17 -1.26
CA THR A 44 10.05 3.62 -0.03
C THR A 44 8.73 2.90 0.17
N LEU A 45 8.00 2.62 -0.91
CA LEU A 45 6.67 2.04 -0.84
C LEU A 45 6.67 0.55 -0.55
N TYR A 46 7.57 -0.23 -1.15
CA TYR A 46 7.54 -1.68 -0.95
C TYR A 46 7.73 -2.10 0.50
N PRO A 47 8.62 -1.47 1.29
CA PRO A 47 8.68 -1.80 2.72
C PRO A 47 7.38 -1.50 3.46
N VAL A 48 6.67 -0.45 3.06
CA VAL A 48 5.37 -0.13 3.66
C VAL A 48 4.36 -1.21 3.34
N LEU A 49 4.31 -1.67 2.09
CA LEU A 49 3.41 -2.75 1.70
C LEU A 49 3.68 -4.01 2.48
N ARG A 50 4.95 -4.37 2.67
CA ARG A 50 5.33 -5.55 3.44
C ARG A 50 4.91 -5.43 4.89
N ARG A 51 5.11 -4.26 5.48
CA ARG A 51 4.74 -4.05 6.86
C ARG A 51 3.24 -4.14 7.04
N LEU A 52 2.47 -3.53 6.15
CA LEU A 52 1.01 -3.58 6.22
C LEU A 52 0.51 -5.00 6.03
N GLN A 53 1.15 -5.77 5.17
CA GLN A 53 0.82 -7.17 4.97
C GLN A 53 1.13 -7.98 6.23
N LYS A 54 2.26 -7.72 6.85
CA LYS A 54 2.65 -8.39 8.08
C LYS A 54 1.70 -8.06 9.23
N ASP A 55 1.22 -6.81 9.27
CA ASP A 55 0.28 -6.37 10.29
C ASP A 55 -1.16 -6.81 9.97
N GLU A 56 -1.34 -7.56 8.90
CA GLU A 56 -2.63 -8.09 8.47
C GLU A 56 -3.62 -7.02 8.03
N CYS A 57 -3.11 -5.88 7.60
CA CYS A 57 -3.93 -4.84 6.98
C CYS A 57 -4.14 -5.11 5.50
N LEU A 58 -3.19 -5.79 4.88
CA LEU A 58 -3.22 -6.14 3.46
C LEU A 58 -2.98 -7.63 3.28
N GLU A 59 -3.51 -8.15 2.18
CA GLU A 59 -3.16 -9.50 1.74
C GLU A 59 -2.62 -9.42 0.33
N ALA A 60 -1.70 -10.32 0.02
CA ALA A 60 -1.14 -10.44 -1.31
C ALA A 60 -1.64 -11.74 -1.94
N LYS A 61 -2.17 -11.63 -3.14
CA LYS A 61 -2.74 -12.77 -3.87
C LYS A 61 -2.06 -12.90 -5.22
N GLY A 62 -2.20 -14.08 -5.80
CA GLY A 62 -1.77 -14.29 -7.17
C GLY A 62 -0.33 -14.71 -7.28
N ASN A 63 0.30 -14.28 -8.33
CA ASN A 63 1.63 -14.71 -8.71
C ASN A 63 2.68 -14.07 -7.82
N ILE A 64 3.73 -14.83 -7.50
CA ILE A 64 4.85 -14.30 -6.72
C ILE A 64 5.53 -13.13 -7.44
N CYS A 65 5.61 -13.19 -8.76
CA CYS A 65 6.25 -12.14 -9.55
C CYS A 65 5.41 -10.86 -9.62
N LEU A 66 4.09 -11.02 -9.64
CA LEU A 66 3.17 -9.89 -9.72
C LEU A 66 2.05 -10.08 -8.70
N PRO A 67 2.35 -9.89 -7.42
CA PRO A 67 1.32 -10.04 -6.41
C PRO A 67 0.28 -8.94 -6.51
N ILE A 68 -0.96 -9.30 -6.22
CA ILE A 68 -2.07 -8.36 -6.14
C ILE A 68 -2.32 -8.06 -4.67
N TYR A 69 -2.27 -6.81 -4.32
CA TYR A 69 -2.50 -6.37 -2.95
C TYR A 69 -3.95 -5.92 -2.79
N ALA A 70 -4.57 -6.35 -1.71
CA ALA A 70 -5.94 -5.98 -1.39
C ALA A 70 -6.05 -5.74 0.11
N ILE A 71 -7.05 -4.95 0.50
CA ILE A 71 -7.32 -4.73 1.91
C ILE A 71 -7.82 -6.04 2.51
N LYS A 72 -7.19 -6.43 3.61
CA LYS A 72 -7.60 -7.63 4.30
C LYS A 72 -8.79 -7.30 5.20
N THR A 73 -9.89 -7.98 4.98
CA THR A 73 -11.07 -7.81 5.80
C THR A 73 -11.15 -8.95 6.81
N CYS A 74 -11.47 -8.60 8.03
CA CYS A 74 -11.67 -9.58 9.09
C CYS A 74 -13.08 -10.14 9.06
#